data_f3b6202ad989e5dc68f71b18b332250f
#
_entry.id   f3b6202ad989e5dc68f71b18b332250f
#
_cell.length_a   1.000
_cell.length_b   1.000
_cell.length_c   1.000
_cell.angle_alpha   90.00
_cell.angle_beta   90.00
_cell.angle_gamma   90.00
#
_symmetry.space_group_name_H-M   'P 1'
#
loop_
_entity.id
_entity.type
_entity.pdbx_description
1 polymer ?
#
loop_
_entity_poly.entity_id
_entity_poly.type
_entity_poly.pdbx_seq_one_letter_code
_entity_poly.pdbx_strand_id
1 'polypeptide(L)'
;AGFTTVRNLGDSDTVTISLRNAVDNETVIGPRIYSSGKTISTTGGHGDPSNSLNQKLTSDLGPKDGVMNGEEEAMESVRFRYKENADLIKFTATGGVLSNAKDGQNPQMTLSEMKAIVSTAKDYGFKVAAHAHGAEGIKRAVLAGVDSIEHGTLMDNEGAALMRDR
;
A
#
# COMPACT_ATOMS: atom_id res chain seq x y z
N ALA A 1 20.01 -14.10 -7.83
CA ALA A 1 20.26 -13.73 -6.42
C ALA A 1 19.83 -14.82 -5.44
N GLY A 2 19.18 -15.89 -5.88
CA GLY A 2 18.79 -17.04 -5.05
C GLY A 2 17.47 -16.89 -4.28
N PHE A 3 16.74 -15.79 -4.46
CA PHE A 3 15.40 -15.66 -3.90
C PHE A 3 14.41 -16.58 -4.64
N THR A 4 13.73 -17.45 -3.92
CA THR A 4 12.73 -18.36 -4.49
C THR A 4 11.29 -17.84 -4.34
N THR A 5 11.09 -16.87 -3.47
CA THR A 5 9.80 -16.19 -3.26
C THR A 5 10.06 -14.71 -2.99
N VAL A 6 9.28 -13.85 -3.61
CA VAL A 6 9.36 -12.39 -3.44
C VAL A 6 7.97 -11.78 -3.26
N ARG A 7 7.91 -10.62 -2.62
CA ARG A 7 6.72 -9.81 -2.45
C ARG A 7 6.94 -8.44 -3.09
N ASN A 8 6.12 -8.06 -4.08
CA ASN A 8 6.11 -6.73 -4.66
C ASN A 8 4.97 -5.91 -4.03
N LEU A 9 5.32 -4.79 -3.40
CA LEU A 9 4.40 -3.96 -2.64
C LEU A 9 4.05 -2.63 -3.31
N GLY A 10 4.27 -2.52 -4.58
CA GLY A 10 3.88 -1.35 -5.37
C GLY A 10 4.33 -1.50 -6.80
N ASP A 11 3.42 -1.21 -7.71
CA ASP A 11 3.58 -1.42 -9.13
C ASP A 11 2.72 -0.42 -9.92
N SER A 12 2.95 -0.30 -11.19
CA SER A 12 2.11 0.42 -12.13
C SER A 12 1.47 -0.55 -13.13
N ASP A 13 0.18 -0.34 -13.40
CA ASP A 13 -0.54 -0.99 -14.50
C ASP A 13 -0.46 -2.53 -14.54
N THR A 14 -0.48 -3.18 -13.39
CA THR A 14 -0.48 -4.65 -13.25
C THR A 14 0.76 -5.37 -13.81
N VAL A 15 1.88 -4.66 -13.98
CA VAL A 15 3.12 -5.23 -14.56
C VAL A 15 3.58 -6.46 -13.79
N THR A 16 3.70 -6.36 -12.45
CA THR A 16 4.16 -7.48 -11.63
C THR A 16 3.12 -8.60 -11.53
N ILE A 17 1.84 -8.28 -11.58
CA ILE A 17 0.75 -9.28 -11.66
C ILE A 17 0.89 -10.09 -12.96
N SER A 18 1.15 -9.41 -14.07
CA SER A 18 1.37 -10.07 -15.36
C SER A 18 2.63 -10.94 -15.36
N LEU A 19 3.71 -10.45 -14.74
CA LEU A 19 4.95 -11.22 -14.57
C LEU A 19 4.71 -12.47 -13.69
N ARG A 20 4.00 -12.32 -12.57
CA ARG A 20 3.59 -13.45 -11.71
C ARG A 20 2.86 -14.52 -12.53
N ASN A 21 1.87 -14.11 -13.30
CA ASN A 21 1.09 -15.02 -14.13
C ASN A 21 1.97 -15.75 -15.16
N ALA A 22 2.95 -15.06 -15.75
CA ALA A 22 3.90 -15.67 -16.70
C ALA A 22 4.84 -16.67 -16.01
N VAL A 23 5.25 -16.41 -14.76
CA VAL A 23 6.04 -17.36 -13.95
C VAL A 23 5.18 -18.57 -13.55
N ASP A 24 3.95 -18.34 -13.08
CA ASP A 24 3.05 -19.41 -12.64
C ASP A 24 2.62 -20.33 -13.80
N ASN A 25 2.55 -19.80 -15.02
CA ASN A 25 2.28 -20.55 -16.25
C ASN A 25 3.56 -21.10 -16.91
N GLU A 26 4.71 -21.04 -16.24
CA GLU A 26 6.01 -21.52 -16.72
C GLU A 26 6.48 -20.89 -18.05
N THR A 27 5.90 -19.73 -18.44
CA THR A 27 6.32 -19.00 -19.65
C THR A 27 7.68 -18.34 -19.47
N VAL A 28 8.00 -17.93 -18.24
CA VAL A 28 9.31 -17.40 -17.85
C VAL A 28 9.77 -18.05 -16.54
N ILE A 29 11.08 -18.22 -16.40
CA ILE A 29 11.66 -18.74 -15.15
C ILE A 29 11.81 -17.59 -14.17
N GLY A 30 11.26 -17.75 -12.96
CA GLY A 30 11.33 -16.74 -11.91
C GLY A 30 10.98 -17.27 -10.52
N PRO A 31 11.09 -16.43 -9.49
CA PRO A 31 10.63 -16.77 -8.16
C PRO A 31 9.09 -16.80 -8.10
N ARG A 32 8.52 -17.40 -7.08
CA ARG A 32 7.11 -17.18 -6.74
C ARG A 32 6.93 -15.69 -6.36
N ILE A 33 5.92 -15.04 -6.94
CA ILE A 33 5.66 -13.62 -6.78
C ILE A 33 4.31 -13.41 -6.10
N TYR A 34 4.28 -12.56 -5.07
CA TYR A 34 3.06 -12.00 -4.50
C TYR A 34 3.04 -10.49 -4.79
N SER A 35 2.01 -10.02 -5.48
CA SER A 35 1.92 -8.61 -5.92
C SER A 35 0.71 -7.91 -5.32
N SER A 36 0.92 -6.69 -4.82
CA SER A 36 -0.17 -5.81 -4.40
C SER A 36 -0.81 -5.04 -5.56
N GLY A 37 -0.20 -5.07 -6.74
CA GLY A 37 -0.55 -4.11 -7.79
C GLY A 37 -0.25 -2.67 -7.35
N LYS A 38 -1.09 -1.72 -7.73
CA LYS A 38 -0.91 -0.30 -7.35
C LYS A 38 -1.06 -0.11 -5.85
N THR A 39 -0.13 0.64 -5.27
CA THR A 39 -0.22 1.07 -3.87
C THR A 39 -1.39 2.03 -3.68
N ILE A 40 -2.10 1.94 -2.56
CA ILE A 40 -3.16 2.88 -2.19
C ILE A 40 -2.54 4.03 -1.39
N SER A 41 -2.85 5.26 -1.77
CA SER A 41 -2.39 6.50 -1.14
C SER A 41 -3.49 7.55 -1.16
N THR A 42 -3.34 8.59 -0.35
CA THR A 42 -4.19 9.79 -0.45
C THR A 42 -3.66 10.73 -1.54
N THR A 43 -4.50 11.66 -2.01
CA THR A 43 -4.06 12.77 -2.88
C THR A 43 -2.89 13.50 -2.24
N GLY A 44 -1.79 13.67 -2.99
CA GLY A 44 -0.56 14.27 -2.48
C GLY A 44 0.23 13.40 -1.51
N GLY A 45 -0.23 12.18 -1.21
CA GLY A 45 0.46 11.23 -0.35
C GLY A 45 1.68 10.59 -1.04
N HIS A 46 2.45 9.81 -0.26
CA HIS A 46 3.70 9.20 -0.74
C HIS A 46 3.55 8.34 -1.99
N GLY A 47 2.43 7.64 -2.12
CA GLY A 47 2.14 6.76 -3.27
C GLY A 47 1.36 7.43 -4.40
N ASP A 48 1.09 8.73 -4.35
CA ASP A 48 0.43 9.46 -5.43
C ASP A 48 1.41 9.70 -6.59
N PRO A 49 1.21 9.07 -7.77
CA PRO A 49 2.13 9.19 -8.88
C PRO A 49 2.09 10.55 -9.57
N SER A 50 1.11 11.39 -9.27
CA SER A 50 0.97 12.74 -9.83
C SER A 50 1.71 13.83 -9.05
N ASN A 51 2.34 13.49 -7.92
CA ASN A 51 3.08 14.43 -7.09
C ASN A 51 4.12 15.21 -7.89
N SER A 52 4.07 16.54 -7.76
CA SER A 52 4.99 17.48 -8.44
C SER A 52 4.88 17.53 -9.97
N LEU A 53 3.90 16.88 -10.56
CA LEU A 53 3.62 17.01 -11.99
C LEU A 53 2.71 18.21 -12.26
N ASN A 54 2.83 18.77 -13.46
CA ASN A 54 1.93 19.82 -13.91
C ASN A 54 0.53 19.23 -14.13
N GLN A 55 -0.48 19.77 -13.45
CA GLN A 55 -1.88 19.30 -13.55
C GLN A 55 -2.43 19.29 -14.99
N LYS A 56 -1.89 20.10 -15.90
CA LYS A 56 -2.28 20.06 -17.31
C LYS A 56 -1.76 18.83 -18.06
N LEU A 57 -0.80 18.11 -17.48
CA LEU A 57 -0.16 16.92 -18.03
C LEU A 57 -0.63 15.63 -17.36
N THR A 58 -1.45 15.74 -16.32
CA THR A 58 -1.99 14.60 -15.57
C THR A 58 -3.51 14.59 -15.65
N SER A 59 -4.11 13.40 -15.63
CA SER A 59 -5.54 13.23 -15.39
C SER A 59 -5.84 13.27 -13.89
N ASP A 60 -7.09 13.54 -13.53
CA ASP A 60 -7.55 13.34 -12.17
C ASP A 60 -7.46 11.84 -11.84
N LEU A 61 -6.63 11.51 -10.85
CA LEU A 61 -6.43 10.15 -10.38
C LEU A 61 -7.46 9.82 -9.29
N GLY A 62 -7.89 8.57 -9.27
CA GLY A 62 -8.89 8.09 -8.34
C GLY A 62 -8.58 6.68 -7.80
N PRO A 63 -9.57 6.03 -7.17
CA PRO A 63 -9.41 4.71 -6.54
C PRO A 63 -8.80 3.63 -7.45
N LYS A 64 -9.17 3.60 -8.73
CA LYS A 64 -8.57 2.67 -9.72
C LYS A 64 -7.07 2.89 -9.92
N ASP A 65 -6.61 4.14 -9.74
CA ASP A 65 -5.21 4.53 -9.92
C ASP A 65 -4.41 4.42 -8.62
N GLY A 66 -5.09 4.06 -7.51
CA GLY A 66 -4.51 3.95 -6.18
C GLY A 66 -4.53 5.26 -5.40
N VAL A 67 -5.22 6.31 -5.88
CA VAL A 67 -5.36 7.58 -5.17
C VAL A 67 -6.79 7.69 -4.63
N MET A 68 -6.92 7.93 -3.32
CA MET A 68 -8.22 7.96 -2.67
C MET A 68 -8.28 9.00 -1.55
N ASN A 69 -9.48 9.46 -1.23
CA ASN A 69 -9.76 10.32 -0.08
C ASN A 69 -11.08 9.87 0.57
N GLY A 70 -11.02 9.60 1.86
CA GLY A 70 -12.18 9.15 2.64
C GLY A 70 -12.45 7.64 2.53
N GLU A 71 -13.38 7.18 3.36
CA GLU A 71 -13.64 5.75 3.56
C GLU A 71 -14.27 5.06 2.34
N GLU A 72 -15.13 5.75 1.60
CA GLU A 72 -15.80 5.18 0.43
C GLU A 72 -14.80 4.88 -0.69
N GLU A 73 -13.91 5.83 -1.00
CA GLU A 73 -12.87 5.64 -2.01
C GLU A 73 -11.79 4.63 -1.55
N ALA A 74 -11.53 4.55 -0.23
CA ALA A 74 -10.67 3.53 0.34
C ALA A 74 -11.21 2.12 0.08
N MET A 75 -12.50 1.89 0.31
CA MET A 75 -13.18 0.63 -0.03
C MET A 75 -13.15 0.34 -1.53
N GLU A 76 -13.40 1.36 -2.35
CA GLU A 76 -13.37 1.23 -3.81
C GLU A 76 -11.97 0.83 -4.31
N SER A 77 -10.92 1.43 -3.76
CA SER A 77 -9.53 1.10 -4.10
C SER A 77 -9.20 -0.37 -3.86
N VAL A 78 -9.64 -0.94 -2.74
CA VAL A 78 -9.46 -2.38 -2.44
C VAL A 78 -10.18 -3.25 -3.47
N ARG A 79 -11.41 -2.89 -3.85
CA ARG A 79 -12.19 -3.61 -4.84
C ARG A 79 -11.54 -3.58 -6.23
N PHE A 80 -10.88 -2.47 -6.59
CA PHE A 80 -10.08 -2.43 -7.82
C PHE A 80 -8.89 -3.38 -7.76
N ARG A 81 -8.16 -3.46 -6.62
CA ARG A 81 -7.06 -4.44 -6.46
C ARG A 81 -7.56 -5.87 -6.56
N TYR A 82 -8.73 -6.17 -5.99
CA TYR A 82 -9.35 -7.49 -6.15
C TYR A 82 -9.69 -7.79 -7.63
N LYS A 83 -10.31 -6.84 -8.33
CA LYS A 83 -10.61 -6.96 -9.76
C LYS A 83 -9.36 -7.18 -10.62
N GLU A 84 -8.24 -6.57 -10.24
CA GLU A 84 -6.95 -6.69 -10.92
C GLU A 84 -6.20 -7.98 -10.56
N ASN A 85 -6.77 -8.82 -9.68
CA ASN A 85 -6.17 -10.06 -9.22
C ASN A 85 -4.88 -9.87 -8.42
N ALA A 86 -4.82 -8.85 -7.56
CA ALA A 86 -3.75 -8.68 -6.58
C ALA A 86 -3.74 -9.82 -5.55
N ASP A 87 -2.61 -10.09 -4.92
CA ASP A 87 -2.45 -11.11 -3.87
C ASP A 87 -2.61 -10.54 -2.47
N LEU A 88 -2.37 -9.23 -2.32
CA LEU A 88 -2.45 -8.51 -1.06
C LEU A 88 -2.74 -7.03 -1.33
N ILE A 89 -3.06 -6.29 -0.27
CA ILE A 89 -3.23 -4.84 -0.33
C ILE A 89 -2.00 -4.15 0.25
N LYS A 90 -1.57 -3.06 -0.40
CA LYS A 90 -0.54 -2.15 0.12
C LYS A 90 -1.07 -0.73 0.16
N PHE A 91 -0.84 -0.03 1.28
CA PHE A 91 -1.08 1.41 1.35
C PHE A 91 0.08 2.18 2.00
N THR A 92 0.07 3.52 1.87
CA THR A 92 1.06 4.41 2.49
C THR A 92 0.43 5.17 3.66
N ALA A 93 0.85 4.83 4.89
CA ALA A 93 0.36 5.48 6.10
C ALA A 93 1.06 6.82 6.40
N THR A 94 2.30 6.98 5.93
CA THR A 94 3.12 8.20 6.13
C THR A 94 3.73 8.67 4.82
N GLY A 95 4.34 9.84 4.85
CA GLY A 95 5.33 10.23 3.85
C GLY A 95 6.49 9.22 3.77
N GLY A 96 7.38 9.41 2.83
CA GLY A 96 8.54 8.55 2.60
C GLY A 96 9.80 9.35 2.28
N VAL A 97 10.94 8.69 2.33
CA VAL A 97 12.26 9.31 2.10
C VAL A 97 12.38 9.93 0.71
N LEU A 98 11.72 9.34 -0.29
CA LEU A 98 11.77 9.79 -1.68
C LEU A 98 10.57 10.64 -2.10
N SER A 99 9.63 10.95 -1.19
CA SER A 99 8.50 11.80 -1.52
C SER A 99 8.84 13.28 -1.37
N ASN A 100 8.26 14.12 -2.23
CA ASN A 100 8.35 15.58 -2.13
C ASN A 100 7.44 16.15 -1.00
N ALA A 101 7.21 15.36 0.05
CA ALA A 101 6.44 15.77 1.21
C ALA A 101 7.26 16.72 2.09
N LYS A 102 6.57 17.60 2.83
CA LYS A 102 7.22 18.48 3.82
C LYS A 102 7.92 17.68 4.93
N ASP A 103 7.40 16.50 5.23
CA ASP A 103 7.93 15.60 6.23
C ASP A 103 7.59 14.14 5.84
N GLY A 104 8.62 13.30 5.79
CA GLY A 104 8.48 11.85 5.51
C GLY A 104 7.91 11.05 6.68
N GLN A 105 7.75 11.64 7.87
CA GLN A 105 7.35 10.94 9.10
C GLN A 105 5.85 11.07 9.39
N ASN A 106 5.24 12.20 9.00
CA ASN A 106 3.87 12.51 9.37
C ASN A 106 2.86 11.57 8.70
N PRO A 107 1.76 11.22 9.41
CA PRO A 107 0.67 10.48 8.82
C PRO A 107 0.06 11.23 7.64
N GLN A 108 -0.20 10.51 6.56
CA GLN A 108 -0.87 11.04 5.36
C GLN A 108 -2.25 10.40 5.13
N MET A 109 -2.64 9.51 6.03
CA MET A 109 -3.93 8.82 6.01
C MET A 109 -4.54 8.85 7.40
N THR A 110 -5.85 9.03 7.50
CA THR A 110 -6.57 8.98 8.76
C THR A 110 -6.73 7.53 9.25
N LEU A 111 -6.99 7.36 10.53
CA LEU A 111 -7.26 6.03 11.08
C LEU A 111 -8.54 5.41 10.48
N SER A 112 -9.55 6.22 10.18
CA SER A 112 -10.80 5.73 9.59
C SER A 112 -10.61 5.21 8.17
N GLU A 113 -9.84 5.92 7.33
CA GLU A 113 -9.46 5.46 5.99
C GLU A 113 -8.68 4.14 6.04
N MET A 114 -7.67 4.05 6.93
CA MET A 114 -6.91 2.80 7.12
C MET A 114 -7.81 1.64 7.55
N LYS A 115 -8.76 1.89 8.48
CA LYS A 115 -9.74 0.88 8.90
C LYS A 115 -10.66 0.45 7.77
N ALA A 116 -11.10 1.37 6.92
CA ALA A 116 -11.92 1.05 5.75
C ALA A 116 -11.16 0.14 4.77
N ILE A 117 -9.88 0.45 4.48
CA ILE A 117 -9.02 -0.41 3.67
C ILE A 117 -8.91 -1.81 4.30
N VAL A 118 -8.52 -1.89 5.58
CA VAL A 118 -8.25 -3.17 6.25
C VAL A 118 -9.51 -4.02 6.37
N SER A 119 -10.64 -3.41 6.75
CA SER A 119 -11.92 -4.12 6.87
C SER A 119 -12.34 -4.70 5.52
N THR A 120 -12.34 -3.88 4.48
CA THR A 120 -12.70 -4.34 3.12
C THR A 120 -11.73 -5.40 2.63
N ALA A 121 -10.42 -5.23 2.85
CA ALA A 121 -9.42 -6.22 2.47
C ALA A 121 -9.67 -7.60 3.13
N LYS A 122 -10.03 -7.61 4.40
CA LYS A 122 -10.38 -8.83 5.13
C LYS A 122 -11.61 -9.55 4.56
N ASP A 123 -12.63 -8.80 4.16
CA ASP A 123 -13.83 -9.37 3.52
C ASP A 123 -13.50 -10.10 2.22
N TYR A 124 -12.46 -9.64 1.51
CA TYR A 124 -11.95 -10.28 0.29
C TYR A 124 -10.80 -11.29 0.54
N GLY A 125 -10.45 -11.55 1.80
CA GLY A 125 -9.40 -12.51 2.18
C GLY A 125 -7.96 -12.01 1.98
N PHE A 126 -7.77 -10.70 1.80
CA PHE A 126 -6.44 -10.13 1.62
C PHE A 126 -5.68 -9.93 2.94
N LYS A 127 -4.37 -10.08 2.86
CA LYS A 127 -3.42 -9.49 3.80
C LYS A 127 -3.14 -8.04 3.45
N VAL A 128 -2.82 -7.23 4.46
CA VAL A 128 -2.59 -5.78 4.28
C VAL A 128 -1.21 -5.39 4.79
N ALA A 129 -0.43 -4.74 3.93
CA ALA A 129 0.87 -4.16 4.25
C ALA A 129 0.80 -2.64 4.25
N ALA A 130 1.41 -1.98 5.24
CA ALA A 130 1.47 -0.53 5.34
C ALA A 130 2.91 -0.01 5.29
N HIS A 131 3.22 0.90 4.36
CA HIS A 131 4.41 1.72 4.46
C HIS A 131 4.21 2.73 5.60
N ALA A 132 5.13 2.75 6.56
CA ALA A 132 5.13 3.73 7.63
C ALA A 132 6.53 3.94 8.19
N HIS A 133 6.97 5.21 8.27
CA HIS A 133 8.23 5.60 8.93
C HIS A 133 7.99 6.15 10.32
N GLY A 134 7.12 7.14 10.49
CA GLY A 134 6.89 7.83 11.76
C GLY A 134 6.00 7.06 12.72
N ALA A 135 6.27 7.20 14.01
CA ALA A 135 5.61 6.45 15.09
C ALA A 135 4.08 6.58 15.07
N GLU A 136 3.54 7.77 14.82
CA GLU A 136 2.08 7.98 14.78
C GLU A 136 1.44 7.21 13.62
N GLY A 137 2.05 7.22 12.42
CA GLY A 137 1.55 6.46 11.26
C GLY A 137 1.62 4.96 11.51
N ILE A 138 2.71 4.48 12.13
CA ILE A 138 2.86 3.07 12.53
C ILE A 138 1.72 2.67 13.50
N LYS A 139 1.48 3.46 14.55
CA LYS A 139 0.42 3.18 15.54
C LYS A 139 -0.95 3.14 14.88
N ARG A 140 -1.28 4.10 14.02
CA ARG A 140 -2.57 4.10 13.28
C ARG A 140 -2.72 2.86 12.41
N ALA A 141 -1.68 2.48 11.67
CA ALA A 141 -1.73 1.29 10.83
C ALA A 141 -1.92 0.00 11.65
N VAL A 142 -1.21 -0.15 12.76
CA VAL A 142 -1.38 -1.27 13.69
C VAL A 142 -2.79 -1.28 14.29
N LEU A 143 -3.31 -0.13 14.75
CA LEU A 143 -4.68 0.01 15.28
C LEU A 143 -5.76 -0.25 14.22
N ALA A 144 -5.48 0.01 12.95
CA ALA A 144 -6.35 -0.37 11.85
C ALA A 144 -6.37 -1.88 11.59
N GLY A 145 -5.34 -2.60 12.02
CA GLY A 145 -5.25 -4.06 11.95
C GLY A 145 -4.53 -4.58 10.72
N VAL A 146 -3.48 -3.89 10.26
CA VAL A 146 -2.59 -4.37 9.17
C VAL A 146 -1.83 -5.63 9.57
N ASP A 147 -1.42 -6.40 8.60
CA ASP A 147 -0.64 -7.64 8.81
C ASP A 147 0.87 -7.38 8.82
N SER A 148 1.34 -6.30 8.21
CA SER A 148 2.75 -5.91 8.26
C SER A 148 2.95 -4.39 8.16
N ILE A 149 4.05 -3.93 8.78
CA ILE A 149 4.59 -2.58 8.63
C ILE A 149 5.88 -2.69 7.82
N GLU A 150 5.95 -1.96 6.73
CA GLU A 150 7.16 -1.85 5.92
C GLU A 150 7.99 -0.65 6.40
N HIS A 151 9.31 -0.83 6.46
CA HIS A 151 10.31 0.10 6.97
C HIS A 151 10.29 0.24 8.51
N GLY A 152 9.25 0.83 9.12
CA GLY A 152 9.14 0.97 10.58
C GLY A 152 10.27 1.80 11.24
N THR A 153 10.92 2.67 10.48
CA THR A 153 12.23 3.27 10.78
C THR A 153 12.26 4.05 12.10
N LEU A 154 11.18 4.75 12.42
CA LEU A 154 11.06 5.60 13.60
C LEU A 154 10.02 5.08 14.59
N MET A 155 9.90 3.76 14.67
CA MET A 155 9.00 3.10 15.62
C MET A 155 9.43 3.43 17.06
N ASP A 156 8.47 3.84 17.88
CA ASP A 156 8.67 4.05 19.32
C ASP A 156 8.26 2.80 20.15
N ASN A 157 8.51 2.86 21.44
CA ASN A 157 8.18 1.77 22.36
C ASN A 157 6.68 1.46 22.40
N GLU A 158 5.82 2.45 22.23
CA GLU A 158 4.36 2.28 22.18
C GLU A 158 3.94 1.54 20.92
N GLY A 159 4.48 1.93 19.74
CA GLY A 159 4.25 1.25 18.48
C GLY A 159 4.69 -0.23 18.53
N ALA A 160 5.88 -0.50 19.11
CA ALA A 160 6.37 -1.85 19.30
C ALA A 160 5.47 -2.68 20.24
N ALA A 161 4.99 -2.08 21.34
CA ALA A 161 4.06 -2.74 22.25
C ALA A 161 2.74 -3.08 21.57
N LEU A 162 2.16 -2.14 20.81
CA LEU A 162 0.95 -2.37 20.02
C LEU A 162 1.10 -3.51 19.02
N MET A 163 2.25 -3.62 18.33
CA MET A 163 2.53 -4.71 17.40
C MET A 163 2.64 -6.07 18.09
N ARG A 164 3.25 -6.11 19.28
CA ARG A 164 3.37 -7.36 20.06
C ARG A 164 2.01 -7.87 20.55
N ASP A 165 1.10 -6.97 20.90
CA ASP A 165 -0.17 -7.29 21.58
C ASP A 165 -1.31 -7.58 20.56
N ARG A 166 -1.01 -7.53 19.26
CA ARG A 166 -1.92 -7.75 18.13
C ARG A 166 -1.57 -8.96 17.30
#